data_db70c65090a0e6ab75b5dc84b9a6fd43
#
_entry.id   db70c65090a0e6ab75b5dc84b9a6fd43
#
_cell.length_a   1.000
_cell.length_b   1.000
_cell.length_c   1.000
_cell.angle_alpha   90.00
_cell.angle_beta   90.00
_cell.angle_gamma   90.00
#
_symmetry.space_group_name_H-M   'P 1'
#
loop_
_entity.id
_entity.type
_entity.pdbx_description
1 polymer ?
#
loop_
_entity_poly.entity_id
_entity_poly.type
_entity_poly.pdbx_seq_one_letter_code
_entity_poly.pdbx_strand_id
1 'polypeptide(L)'
;GLELLDVLLINDYDASLLSKQQREAVLSWVEQGGILLFGTGADGDESFDVLAGEKAHLVPEKSGIRQVDMGDEYARERPGDALLSLYCAGLQIPEGEKRLQTGDFSLLTMVQEKEGYFGFFPVDLGELAEFASENSSYGLRLLTALLGEDEIYDLYYYGSYNQDTDYWNAQNLVTGGNADRIPNVAAYTIVVILYIGLAGPGLYLILRKRQLGRYYGLAVVITSLVSCGVIYMMGTGTRFTREFSTYAAVLDLDVHTAEETTYLNIRTPDSRSFSVSLEPEYEVRALTRSSRYDEVPAAEFKAGSRPSTSLSFGEETVIRSTANKAFESHFFRLDRQVQMDGDRGLRSSLEVFDGKVSGYVENGFPFALENAALFFYGQVLPLGSLEPGEVRWLQDEELFVWPVGMPYLVAGDLVEADGTETDDESEAIRTSERSGFYSYFINRYFGTFSTQARFSAFGPAGGLRDNPSHVGQSDGLVIYTAALNVSNEKNGLVYENGLKLKPRMTTGSGMAYGNSMMIYGDEPVTVEYFFGENLEIEKLDFLPVSDRFLDELDYSYIRRFSGETSFYNQATEVWEPVNLQQCSFSAQELSDYLTPEGSLLVKYSGGEIGTSGISQVIPLVMATGRER
;
A
#
# COMPACT_ATOMS: atom_id res chain seq x y z
N GLY A 1 1.13 0.29 -21.33
CA GLY A 1 0.35 1.55 -21.44
C GLY A 1 -1.14 1.33 -21.22
N LEU A 2 -1.74 0.23 -21.74
CA LEU A 2 -3.17 -0.05 -21.53
C LEU A 2 -3.45 -0.60 -20.12
N GLU A 3 -2.47 -1.18 -19.47
CA GLU A 3 -2.55 -1.74 -18.09
C GLU A 3 -2.90 -0.68 -17.03
N LEU A 4 -2.80 0.60 -17.38
CA LEU A 4 -3.18 1.71 -16.52
C LEU A 4 -4.65 2.13 -16.66
N LEU A 5 -5.39 1.45 -17.52
CA LEU A 5 -6.78 1.78 -17.82
C LEU A 5 -7.69 0.61 -17.41
N ASP A 6 -8.76 0.91 -16.68
CA ASP A 6 -9.84 -0.03 -16.37
C ASP A 6 -10.87 -0.04 -17.52
N VAL A 7 -11.11 1.13 -18.11
CA VAL A 7 -12.04 1.31 -19.23
C VAL A 7 -11.38 2.08 -20.36
N LEU A 8 -11.44 1.54 -21.57
CA LEU A 8 -11.07 2.23 -22.82
C LEU A 8 -12.33 2.49 -23.63
N LEU A 9 -12.62 3.77 -23.90
CA LEU A 9 -13.76 4.18 -24.71
C LEU A 9 -13.32 4.45 -26.16
N ILE A 10 -13.97 3.78 -27.10
CA ILE A 10 -13.92 4.08 -28.54
C ILE A 10 -15.28 4.66 -28.93
N ASN A 11 -15.33 5.96 -29.18
CA ASN A 11 -16.54 6.66 -29.58
C ASN A 11 -16.28 7.45 -30.86
N ASP A 12 -17.07 7.24 -31.88
CA ASP A 12 -16.95 7.89 -33.18
C ASP A 12 -15.50 7.83 -33.76
N TYR A 13 -14.87 6.65 -33.66
CA TYR A 13 -13.51 6.42 -34.13
C TYR A 13 -13.44 5.20 -35.03
N ASP A 14 -12.78 5.33 -36.17
CA ASP A 14 -12.54 4.23 -37.10
C ASP A 14 -11.39 3.33 -36.60
N ALA A 15 -11.74 2.22 -35.94
CA ALA A 15 -10.78 1.24 -35.47
C ALA A 15 -10.02 0.48 -36.58
N SER A 16 -10.42 0.60 -37.84
CA SER A 16 -9.69 0.04 -38.97
C SER A 16 -8.32 0.72 -39.15
N LEU A 17 -8.18 1.95 -38.67
CA LEU A 17 -6.92 2.72 -38.65
C LEU A 17 -5.86 2.15 -37.69
N LEU A 18 -6.26 1.33 -36.74
CA LEU A 18 -5.32 0.66 -35.86
C LEU A 18 -4.50 -0.38 -36.60
N SER A 19 -3.18 -0.38 -36.40
CA SER A 19 -2.32 -1.44 -36.92
C SER A 19 -2.70 -2.80 -36.33
N LYS A 20 -2.27 -3.89 -36.96
CA LYS A 20 -2.51 -5.24 -36.47
C LYS A 20 -1.98 -5.41 -35.02
N GLN A 21 -0.79 -4.89 -34.72
CA GLN A 21 -0.17 -4.97 -33.40
C GLN A 21 -0.97 -4.18 -32.35
N GLN A 22 -1.49 -3.00 -32.69
CA GLN A 22 -2.33 -2.21 -31.79
C GLN A 22 -3.65 -2.92 -31.48
N ARG A 23 -4.28 -3.52 -32.48
CA ARG A 23 -5.51 -4.33 -32.30
C ARG A 23 -5.26 -5.53 -31.39
N GLU A 24 -4.18 -6.29 -31.64
CA GLU A 24 -3.79 -7.41 -30.80
C GLU A 24 -3.51 -6.99 -29.35
N ALA A 25 -2.88 -5.83 -29.14
CA ALA A 25 -2.63 -5.28 -27.81
C ALA A 25 -3.93 -4.92 -27.07
N VAL A 26 -4.88 -4.27 -27.75
CA VAL A 26 -6.21 -3.95 -27.18
C VAL A 26 -6.97 -5.22 -26.82
N LEU A 27 -7.00 -6.21 -27.72
CA LEU A 27 -7.69 -7.48 -27.47
C LEU A 27 -7.05 -8.26 -26.31
N SER A 28 -5.71 -8.31 -26.26
CA SER A 28 -5.00 -8.94 -25.13
C SER A 28 -5.29 -8.24 -23.81
N TRP A 29 -5.40 -6.92 -23.79
CA TRP A 29 -5.75 -6.15 -22.61
C TRP A 29 -7.19 -6.45 -22.15
N VAL A 30 -8.15 -6.57 -23.08
CA VAL A 30 -9.51 -7.00 -22.71
C VAL A 30 -9.50 -8.40 -22.13
N GLU A 31 -8.76 -9.34 -22.73
CA GLU A 31 -8.65 -10.72 -22.23
C GLU A 31 -8.09 -10.80 -20.80
N GLN A 32 -7.32 -9.80 -20.34
CA GLN A 32 -6.70 -9.69 -19.03
C GLN A 32 -7.54 -8.90 -18.00
N GLY A 33 -8.78 -8.53 -18.32
CA GLY A 33 -9.68 -7.86 -17.40
C GLY A 33 -10.12 -6.44 -17.81
N GLY A 34 -9.57 -5.87 -18.88
CA GLY A 34 -9.95 -4.54 -19.37
C GLY A 34 -11.38 -4.48 -19.93
N ILE A 35 -12.02 -3.33 -19.81
CA ILE A 35 -13.35 -3.06 -20.39
C ILE A 35 -13.21 -2.16 -21.60
N LEU A 36 -13.49 -2.70 -22.79
CA LEU A 36 -13.52 -1.93 -24.02
C LEU A 36 -14.95 -1.50 -24.34
N LEU A 37 -15.23 -0.21 -24.20
CA LEU A 37 -16.52 0.38 -24.42
C LEU A 37 -16.60 1.02 -25.82
N PHE A 38 -17.62 0.67 -26.58
CA PHE A 38 -17.94 1.26 -27.87
C PHE A 38 -19.13 2.18 -27.76
N GLY A 39 -18.98 3.46 -28.13
CA GLY A 39 -20.08 4.36 -28.43
C GLY A 39 -20.27 4.38 -29.94
N THR A 40 -21.48 4.16 -30.39
CA THR A 40 -21.78 4.06 -31.81
C THR A 40 -22.62 5.23 -32.29
N GLY A 41 -22.03 6.09 -33.09
CA GLY A 41 -22.78 7.04 -33.90
C GLY A 41 -23.16 6.43 -35.25
N ALA A 42 -23.27 7.27 -36.26
CA ALA A 42 -23.62 6.82 -37.63
C ALA A 42 -22.59 5.83 -38.23
N ASP A 43 -21.34 5.90 -37.83
CA ASP A 43 -20.21 5.14 -38.39
C ASP A 43 -19.56 4.16 -37.38
N GLY A 44 -20.12 4.01 -36.16
CA GLY A 44 -19.54 3.22 -35.07
C GLY A 44 -19.59 1.70 -35.27
N ASP A 45 -20.44 1.24 -36.16
CA ASP A 45 -20.68 -0.19 -36.46
C ASP A 45 -19.40 -0.87 -36.96
N GLU A 46 -18.61 -0.19 -37.83
CA GLU A 46 -17.38 -0.73 -38.40
C GLU A 46 -16.29 -0.93 -37.36
N SER A 47 -16.16 -0.03 -36.39
CA SER A 47 -15.17 -0.14 -35.32
C SER A 47 -15.43 -1.32 -34.40
N PHE A 48 -16.69 -1.55 -34.04
CA PHE A 48 -17.09 -2.69 -33.24
C PHE A 48 -16.80 -4.02 -33.94
N ASP A 49 -17.14 -4.13 -35.25
CA ASP A 49 -16.95 -5.33 -36.02
C ASP A 49 -15.46 -5.69 -36.18
N VAL A 50 -14.58 -4.68 -36.32
CA VAL A 50 -13.12 -4.86 -36.42
C VAL A 50 -12.50 -5.44 -35.16
N LEU A 51 -12.99 -5.08 -33.95
CA LEU A 51 -12.40 -5.48 -32.68
C LEU A 51 -13.16 -6.62 -32.00
N ALA A 52 -14.48 -6.60 -31.99
CA ALA A 52 -15.31 -7.52 -31.23
C ALA A 52 -16.26 -8.38 -32.08
N GLY A 53 -16.37 -8.14 -33.41
CA GLY A 53 -17.40 -8.73 -34.26
C GLY A 53 -17.46 -10.25 -34.29
N GLU A 54 -16.31 -10.93 -34.30
CA GLU A 54 -16.25 -12.39 -34.27
C GLU A 54 -16.71 -13.00 -32.93
N LYS A 55 -16.60 -12.24 -31.85
CA LYS A 55 -16.85 -12.70 -30.48
C LYS A 55 -18.23 -12.33 -29.98
N ALA A 56 -18.83 -11.26 -30.48
CA ALA A 56 -20.08 -10.69 -29.94
C ALA A 56 -21.34 -11.11 -30.75
N HIS A 57 -21.24 -11.90 -31.79
CA HIS A 57 -22.36 -12.39 -32.60
C HIS A 57 -23.39 -11.31 -32.96
N LEU A 58 -22.94 -10.25 -33.63
CA LEU A 58 -23.77 -9.11 -33.98
C LEU A 58 -24.92 -9.49 -34.94
N VAL A 59 -26.12 -9.00 -34.63
CA VAL A 59 -27.28 -9.08 -35.49
C VAL A 59 -27.64 -7.69 -36.00
N PRO A 60 -27.59 -7.43 -37.33
CA PRO A 60 -27.96 -6.13 -37.88
C PRO A 60 -29.45 -5.82 -37.68
N GLU A 61 -29.73 -4.62 -37.22
CA GLU A 61 -31.07 -4.02 -37.16
C GLU A 61 -31.11 -2.72 -37.99
N LYS A 62 -32.29 -2.08 -38.05
CA LYS A 62 -32.40 -0.75 -38.65
C LYS A 62 -31.88 0.33 -37.74
N SER A 63 -30.81 1.01 -38.12
CA SER A 63 -30.39 2.26 -37.54
C SER A 63 -31.38 3.39 -37.75
N GLY A 64 -31.47 4.33 -36.84
CA GLY A 64 -32.34 5.49 -36.99
C GLY A 64 -32.57 6.25 -35.67
N ILE A 65 -33.27 7.39 -35.81
CA ILE A 65 -33.60 8.21 -34.64
C ILE A 65 -34.69 7.50 -33.82
N ARG A 66 -34.42 7.32 -32.53
CA ARG A 66 -35.39 6.79 -31.54
C ARG A 66 -35.58 7.79 -30.40
N GLN A 67 -36.80 7.78 -29.84
CA GLN A 67 -37.06 8.47 -28.59
C GLN A 67 -36.68 7.54 -27.44
N VAL A 68 -35.65 7.93 -26.68
CA VAL A 68 -35.12 7.17 -25.56
C VAL A 68 -35.47 7.88 -24.27
N ASP A 69 -36.19 7.20 -23.40
CA ASP A 69 -36.54 7.71 -22.08
C ASP A 69 -35.40 7.35 -21.09
N MET A 70 -34.75 8.38 -20.56
CA MET A 70 -33.63 8.22 -19.63
C MET A 70 -34.05 7.89 -18.20
N GLY A 71 -35.35 7.90 -17.91
CA GLY A 71 -35.92 7.49 -16.63
C GLY A 71 -36.46 8.64 -15.79
N ASP A 72 -37.53 8.37 -15.03
CA ASP A 72 -38.26 9.34 -14.21
C ASP A 72 -37.43 10.03 -13.13
N GLU A 73 -36.34 9.42 -12.71
CA GLU A 73 -35.46 9.98 -11.70
C GLU A 73 -34.73 11.25 -12.14
N TYR A 74 -34.55 11.44 -13.46
CA TYR A 74 -33.94 12.64 -14.03
C TYR A 74 -34.97 13.72 -14.40
N ALA A 75 -36.23 13.35 -14.48
CA ALA A 75 -37.33 14.26 -14.87
C ALA A 75 -37.94 15.03 -13.69
N ARG A 76 -37.40 14.93 -12.48
CA ARG A 76 -38.03 15.51 -11.26
C ARG A 76 -38.19 17.00 -11.29
N GLU A 77 -37.28 17.74 -11.90
CA GLU A 77 -37.35 19.21 -11.98
C GLU A 77 -37.97 19.70 -13.28
N ARG A 78 -37.92 18.93 -14.36
CA ARG A 78 -38.45 19.28 -15.69
C ARG A 78 -39.04 18.05 -16.36
N PRO A 79 -40.35 17.77 -16.19
CA PRO A 79 -41.05 16.68 -16.86
C PRO A 79 -40.87 16.78 -18.38
N GLY A 80 -40.32 15.75 -19.02
CA GLY A 80 -40.06 15.69 -20.46
C GLY A 80 -38.58 15.84 -20.87
N ASP A 81 -37.71 16.32 -19.99
CA ASP A 81 -36.29 16.49 -20.30
C ASP A 81 -35.55 15.13 -20.31
N ALA A 82 -36.14 14.07 -19.75
CA ALA A 82 -35.60 12.72 -19.79
C ALA A 82 -35.82 12.00 -21.13
N LEU A 83 -36.68 12.55 -22.03
CA LEU A 83 -36.97 11.95 -23.32
C LEU A 83 -36.06 12.53 -24.41
N LEU A 84 -35.04 11.81 -24.76
CA LEU A 84 -34.06 12.24 -25.76
C LEU A 84 -34.31 11.65 -27.14
N SER A 85 -34.09 12.46 -28.18
CA SER A 85 -34.11 12.01 -29.59
C SER A 85 -32.67 11.64 -30.00
N LEU A 86 -32.31 10.36 -29.96
CA LEU A 86 -30.97 9.88 -30.21
C LEU A 86 -30.91 9.08 -31.51
N TYR A 87 -29.82 9.22 -32.27
CA TYR A 87 -29.52 8.32 -33.38
C TYR A 87 -28.97 7.01 -32.82
N CYS A 88 -29.72 5.92 -33.01
CA CYS A 88 -29.34 4.60 -32.52
C CYS A 88 -28.78 3.74 -33.62
N ALA A 89 -27.63 3.14 -33.38
CA ALA A 89 -27.04 2.15 -34.26
C ALA A 89 -27.96 0.92 -34.42
N GLY A 90 -27.96 0.37 -35.60
CA GLY A 90 -28.82 -0.76 -35.95
C GLY A 90 -28.16 -2.11 -35.66
N LEU A 91 -27.72 -2.32 -34.42
CA LEU A 91 -27.08 -3.54 -33.96
C LEU A 91 -27.75 -4.12 -32.72
N GLN A 92 -27.88 -5.44 -32.67
CA GLN A 92 -28.24 -6.18 -31.47
C GLN A 92 -27.16 -7.20 -31.13
N ILE A 93 -26.96 -7.44 -29.84
CA ILE A 93 -26.10 -8.47 -29.30
C ILE A 93 -26.99 -9.42 -28.49
N PRO A 94 -27.53 -10.48 -29.07
CA PRO A 94 -28.53 -11.34 -28.43
C PRO A 94 -28.05 -12.05 -27.19
N GLU A 95 -26.75 -12.40 -27.13
CA GLU A 95 -26.12 -13.10 -26.00
C GLU A 95 -25.52 -12.14 -24.96
N GLY A 96 -25.60 -10.83 -25.20
CA GLY A 96 -25.04 -9.82 -24.31
C GLY A 96 -25.89 -9.58 -23.06
N GLU A 97 -25.22 -9.32 -21.95
CA GLU A 97 -25.85 -8.89 -20.70
C GLU A 97 -26.26 -7.42 -20.81
N LYS A 98 -27.55 -7.13 -20.58
CA LYS A 98 -28.09 -5.77 -20.62
C LYS A 98 -27.91 -5.12 -19.25
N ARG A 99 -26.88 -4.29 -19.07
CA ARG A 99 -26.57 -3.67 -17.78
C ARG A 99 -27.22 -2.32 -17.56
N LEU A 100 -27.48 -1.53 -18.59
CA LEU A 100 -28.19 -0.27 -18.49
C LEU A 100 -29.39 -0.28 -19.42
N GLN A 101 -30.60 -0.29 -18.85
CA GLN A 101 -31.84 -0.32 -19.62
C GLN A 101 -32.66 0.94 -19.31
N THR A 102 -33.33 1.45 -20.35
CA THR A 102 -34.29 2.55 -20.24
C THR A 102 -35.58 2.11 -20.93
N GLY A 103 -36.58 1.74 -20.14
CA GLY A 103 -37.76 1.07 -20.67
C GLY A 103 -37.39 -0.26 -21.36
N ASP A 104 -37.81 -0.40 -22.61
CA ASP A 104 -37.49 -1.58 -23.44
C ASP A 104 -36.17 -1.45 -24.20
N PHE A 105 -35.47 -0.31 -24.07
CA PHE A 105 -34.25 -0.01 -24.80
C PHE A 105 -33.00 -0.26 -23.94
N SER A 106 -32.06 -1.06 -24.46
CA SER A 106 -30.76 -1.27 -23.79
C SER A 106 -29.78 -0.19 -24.21
N LEU A 107 -29.36 0.64 -23.26
CA LEU A 107 -28.31 1.65 -23.46
C LEU A 107 -26.91 1.07 -23.35
N LEU A 108 -26.74 0.02 -22.54
CA LEU A 108 -25.44 -0.67 -22.40
C LEU A 108 -25.66 -2.17 -22.43
N THR A 109 -24.99 -2.84 -23.36
CA THR A 109 -24.92 -4.29 -23.43
C THR A 109 -23.46 -4.74 -23.31
N MET A 110 -23.20 -5.66 -22.40
CA MET A 110 -21.86 -6.19 -22.13
C MET A 110 -21.72 -7.63 -22.66
N VAL A 111 -20.55 -7.94 -23.21
CA VAL A 111 -20.17 -9.30 -23.61
C VAL A 111 -18.87 -9.66 -22.92
N GLN A 112 -18.89 -10.74 -22.16
CA GLN A 112 -17.69 -11.20 -21.45
C GLN A 112 -16.70 -11.85 -22.43
N GLU A 113 -15.43 -11.51 -22.30
CA GLU A 113 -14.31 -12.11 -23.00
C GLU A 113 -13.21 -12.44 -21.99
N LYS A 114 -13.10 -13.71 -21.61
CA LYS A 114 -12.23 -14.21 -20.54
C LYS A 114 -12.46 -13.44 -19.22
N GLU A 115 -11.47 -12.66 -18.77
CA GLU A 115 -11.57 -11.88 -17.54
C GLU A 115 -12.16 -10.48 -17.75
N GLY A 116 -12.24 -9.99 -18.99
CA GLY A 116 -12.71 -8.65 -19.32
C GLY A 116 -14.02 -8.62 -20.09
N TYR A 117 -14.36 -7.43 -20.62
CA TYR A 117 -15.64 -7.19 -21.27
C TYR A 117 -15.53 -6.30 -22.50
N PHE A 118 -16.37 -6.58 -23.50
CA PHE A 118 -16.76 -5.62 -24.52
C PHE A 118 -18.09 -4.99 -24.13
N GLY A 119 -18.14 -3.67 -24.01
CA GLY A 119 -19.36 -2.90 -23.75
C GLY A 119 -19.81 -2.20 -25.02
N PHE A 120 -21.10 -2.29 -25.31
CA PHE A 120 -21.71 -1.71 -26.51
C PHE A 120 -22.76 -0.69 -26.13
N PHE A 121 -22.58 0.54 -26.59
CA PHE A 121 -23.49 1.67 -26.43
C PHE A 121 -24.08 2.01 -27.81
N PRO A 122 -25.37 1.80 -28.05
CA PRO A 122 -25.96 1.95 -29.38
C PRO A 122 -26.15 3.39 -29.83
N VAL A 123 -25.59 4.36 -29.12
CA VAL A 123 -25.66 5.80 -29.41
C VAL A 123 -24.25 6.40 -29.34
N ASP A 124 -24.06 7.54 -29.97
CA ASP A 124 -22.90 8.38 -29.75
C ASP A 124 -22.97 8.97 -28.33
N LEU A 125 -21.95 8.68 -27.51
CA LEU A 125 -21.88 9.21 -26.14
C LEU A 125 -21.77 10.74 -26.13
N GLY A 126 -21.29 11.36 -27.19
CA GLY A 126 -21.27 12.80 -27.35
C GLY A 126 -22.68 13.42 -27.43
N GLU A 127 -23.67 12.69 -27.95
CA GLU A 127 -25.08 13.15 -27.96
C GLU A 127 -25.69 13.21 -26.56
N LEU A 128 -25.10 12.51 -25.58
CA LEU A 128 -25.53 12.51 -24.18
C LEU A 128 -24.84 13.59 -23.33
N ALA A 129 -23.86 14.33 -23.87
CA ALA A 129 -23.04 15.26 -23.11
C ALA A 129 -23.86 16.37 -22.42
N GLU A 130 -24.84 16.96 -23.12
CA GLU A 130 -25.72 17.98 -22.57
C GLU A 130 -26.59 17.41 -21.43
N PHE A 131 -27.22 16.26 -21.68
CA PHE A 131 -28.02 15.56 -20.68
C PHE A 131 -27.18 15.19 -19.44
N ALA A 132 -25.98 14.63 -19.62
CA ALA A 132 -25.08 14.25 -18.53
C ALA A 132 -24.58 15.47 -17.73
N SER A 133 -24.37 16.61 -18.37
CA SER A 133 -23.96 17.85 -17.68
C SER A 133 -25.05 18.42 -16.77
N GLU A 134 -26.33 18.22 -17.14
CA GLU A 134 -27.48 18.65 -16.35
C GLU A 134 -27.89 17.60 -15.28
N ASN A 135 -27.49 16.34 -15.48
CA ASN A 135 -27.84 15.19 -14.63
C ASN A 135 -26.58 14.47 -14.16
N SER A 136 -25.89 15.03 -13.17
CA SER A 136 -24.60 14.52 -12.66
C SER A 136 -24.66 13.07 -12.16
N SER A 137 -25.82 12.61 -11.67
CA SER A 137 -26.05 11.23 -11.24
C SER A 137 -26.02 10.21 -12.40
N TYR A 138 -26.21 10.67 -13.64
CA TYR A 138 -26.17 9.80 -14.83
C TYR A 138 -24.77 9.20 -15.05
N GLY A 139 -23.73 10.01 -14.91
CA GLY A 139 -22.35 9.55 -15.01
C GLY A 139 -22.02 8.44 -13.99
N LEU A 140 -22.44 8.60 -12.75
CA LEU A 140 -22.28 7.58 -11.71
C LEU A 140 -23.05 6.31 -12.07
N ARG A 141 -24.29 6.42 -12.53
CA ARG A 141 -25.11 5.27 -12.94
C ARG A 141 -24.49 4.52 -14.11
N LEU A 142 -23.94 5.23 -15.10
CA LEU A 142 -23.22 4.63 -16.21
C LEU A 142 -21.97 3.87 -15.75
N LEU A 143 -21.16 4.50 -14.91
CA LEU A 143 -19.96 3.86 -14.35
C LEU A 143 -20.33 2.65 -13.48
N THR A 144 -21.40 2.74 -12.66
CA THR A 144 -21.86 1.59 -11.88
C THR A 144 -22.34 0.44 -12.77
N ALA A 145 -23.01 0.75 -13.88
CA ALA A 145 -23.41 -0.28 -14.85
C ALA A 145 -22.24 -0.93 -15.59
N LEU A 146 -21.14 -0.19 -15.80
CA LEU A 146 -19.91 -0.68 -16.43
C LEU A 146 -19.09 -1.55 -15.48
N LEU A 147 -18.82 -1.06 -14.28
CA LEU A 147 -17.85 -1.62 -13.35
C LEU A 147 -18.49 -2.48 -12.25
N GLY A 148 -19.76 -2.23 -11.93
CA GLY A 148 -20.43 -2.84 -10.77
C GLY A 148 -20.39 -1.95 -9.53
N GLU A 149 -21.25 -2.24 -8.55
CA GLU A 149 -21.38 -1.44 -7.33
C GLU A 149 -20.13 -1.56 -6.44
N ASP A 150 -19.55 -2.75 -6.35
CA ASP A 150 -18.37 -3.02 -5.52
C ASP A 150 -17.15 -2.26 -6.04
N GLU A 151 -16.89 -2.31 -7.35
CA GLU A 151 -15.77 -1.61 -7.97
C GLU A 151 -15.94 -0.08 -7.92
N ILE A 152 -17.17 0.42 -8.10
CA ILE A 152 -17.46 1.85 -7.92
C ILE A 152 -17.26 2.29 -6.47
N TYR A 153 -17.67 1.47 -5.51
CA TYR A 153 -17.41 1.73 -4.11
C TYR A 153 -15.90 1.78 -3.82
N ASP A 154 -15.16 0.84 -4.37
CA ASP A 154 -13.71 0.78 -4.24
C ASP A 154 -13.03 1.97 -4.93
N LEU A 155 -13.43 2.34 -6.14
CA LEU A 155 -12.95 3.54 -6.82
C LEU A 155 -13.28 4.82 -6.05
N TYR A 156 -14.47 4.94 -5.48
CA TYR A 156 -14.90 6.12 -4.72
C TYR A 156 -14.18 6.21 -3.37
N TYR A 157 -14.07 5.10 -2.65
CA TYR A 157 -13.43 5.06 -1.33
C TYR A 157 -11.91 4.93 -1.41
N TYR A 158 -11.41 4.09 -2.30
CA TYR A 158 -9.98 3.79 -2.42
C TYR A 158 -9.28 4.61 -3.49
N GLY A 159 -9.95 5.05 -4.54
CA GLY A 159 -9.35 5.86 -5.59
C GLY A 159 -8.90 7.24 -5.10
N SER A 160 -9.75 7.92 -4.34
CA SER A 160 -9.37 9.19 -3.69
C SER A 160 -8.50 8.98 -2.45
N TYR A 161 -8.64 7.85 -1.75
CA TYR A 161 -7.89 7.53 -0.54
C TYR A 161 -6.52 6.94 -0.86
N ASN A 162 -6.41 6.10 -1.88
CA ASN A 162 -5.16 5.45 -2.26
C ASN A 162 -4.17 6.39 -2.94
N GLN A 163 -4.61 7.35 -3.76
CA GLN A 163 -3.69 8.34 -4.33
C GLN A 163 -3.06 9.21 -3.24
N ASP A 164 -3.85 9.66 -2.26
CA ASP A 164 -3.32 10.37 -1.10
C ASP A 164 -2.46 9.45 -0.22
N THR A 165 -2.90 8.21 -0.01
CA THR A 165 -2.18 7.22 0.78
C THR A 165 -0.84 6.89 0.14
N ASP A 166 -0.78 6.64 -1.16
CA ASP A 166 0.48 6.37 -1.87
C ASP A 166 1.42 7.58 -1.86
N TYR A 167 0.90 8.81 -2.00
CA TYR A 167 1.72 10.02 -1.85
C TYR A 167 2.32 10.12 -0.43
N TRP A 168 1.51 9.92 0.61
CA TRP A 168 1.98 9.99 1.99
C TRP A 168 2.92 8.83 2.34
N ASN A 169 2.67 7.64 1.80
CA ASN A 169 3.59 6.49 1.92
C ASN A 169 4.94 6.84 1.29
N ALA A 170 4.96 7.33 0.05
CA ALA A 170 6.18 7.76 -0.62
C ALA A 170 6.90 8.85 0.18
N GLN A 171 6.16 9.87 0.65
CA GLN A 171 6.76 10.94 1.46
C GLN A 171 7.41 10.40 2.73
N ASN A 172 6.75 9.49 3.44
CA ASN A 172 7.29 8.94 4.68
C ASN A 172 8.48 8.00 4.43
N LEU A 173 8.44 7.21 3.36
CA LEU A 173 9.45 6.18 3.08
C LEU A 173 10.71 6.73 2.40
N VAL A 174 10.57 7.71 1.49
CA VAL A 174 11.67 8.10 0.61
C VAL A 174 12.03 9.59 0.65
N THR A 175 11.55 10.32 1.65
CA THR A 175 12.01 11.71 1.90
C THR A 175 13.36 11.74 2.60
N GLY A 176 13.64 10.79 3.48
CA GLY A 176 14.94 10.54 4.11
C GLY A 176 15.97 10.04 3.10
N GLY A 177 16.83 9.16 3.54
CA GLY A 177 17.92 8.56 2.77
C GLY A 177 19.19 9.38 2.78
N ASN A 178 20.27 8.75 2.29
CA ASN A 178 21.61 9.35 2.25
C ASN A 178 22.18 9.71 3.64
N ALA A 179 21.93 8.88 4.65
CA ALA A 179 22.47 9.05 6.01
C ALA A 179 24.00 9.24 6.02
N ASP A 180 24.72 8.60 5.08
CA ASP A 180 26.17 8.72 4.89
C ASP A 180 26.62 10.13 4.45
N ARG A 181 25.70 10.98 4.05
CA ARG A 181 25.97 12.36 3.57
C ARG A 181 25.60 13.45 4.55
N ILE A 182 25.25 13.08 5.76
CA ILE A 182 24.94 14.05 6.81
C ILE A 182 26.25 14.75 7.18
N PRO A 183 26.27 16.10 7.16
CA PRO A 183 27.44 16.84 7.56
C PRO A 183 27.75 16.58 9.04
N ASN A 184 28.99 16.20 9.35
CA ASN A 184 29.42 16.10 10.74
C ASN A 184 29.43 17.51 11.38
N VAL A 185 28.32 17.89 12.00
CA VAL A 185 28.10 19.22 12.62
C VAL A 185 29.15 19.50 13.68
N ALA A 186 29.57 18.51 14.47
CA ALA A 186 30.58 18.67 15.49
C ALA A 186 31.94 19.07 14.88
N ALA A 187 32.35 18.43 13.79
CA ALA A 187 33.58 18.77 13.09
C ALA A 187 33.56 20.21 12.52
N TYR A 188 32.44 20.62 11.91
CA TYR A 188 32.26 22.00 11.44
C TYR A 188 32.32 22.99 12.58
N THR A 189 31.64 22.70 13.70
CA THR A 189 31.65 23.54 14.89
C THR A 189 33.06 23.73 15.45
N ILE A 190 33.84 22.64 15.53
CA ILE A 190 35.25 22.71 15.95
C ILE A 190 36.06 23.61 15.03
N VAL A 191 35.94 23.47 13.70
CA VAL A 191 36.65 24.32 12.74
C VAL A 191 36.28 25.80 12.92
N VAL A 192 35.00 26.12 13.12
CA VAL A 192 34.52 27.48 13.38
C VAL A 192 35.09 28.04 14.68
N ILE A 193 35.07 27.26 15.76
CA ILE A 193 35.64 27.67 17.07
C ILE A 193 37.14 27.93 16.93
N LEU A 194 37.87 27.04 16.26
CA LEU A 194 39.31 27.20 16.01
C LEU A 194 39.59 28.46 15.17
N TYR A 195 38.76 28.72 14.15
CA TYR A 195 38.87 29.93 13.34
C TYR A 195 38.64 31.17 14.18
N ILE A 196 37.60 31.23 15.02
CA ILE A 196 37.34 32.38 15.90
C ILE A 196 38.49 32.61 16.87
N GLY A 197 38.98 31.53 17.50
CA GLY A 197 40.11 31.57 18.43
C GLY A 197 41.41 32.05 17.74
N LEU A 198 41.65 31.58 16.53
CA LEU A 198 42.86 31.94 15.76
C LEU A 198 42.74 33.35 15.19
N ALA A 199 41.68 33.69 14.47
CA ALA A 199 41.49 34.97 13.79
C ALA A 199 41.32 36.16 14.76
N GLY A 200 40.71 35.93 15.90
CA GLY A 200 40.54 36.93 16.96
C GLY A 200 41.78 37.02 17.86
N PRO A 201 41.73 36.44 19.10
CA PRO A 201 42.79 36.64 20.07
C PRO A 201 44.14 36.05 19.63
N GLY A 202 44.16 34.91 18.91
CA GLY A 202 45.40 34.23 18.54
C GLY A 202 46.29 35.09 17.65
N LEU A 203 45.77 35.51 16.49
CA LEU A 203 46.52 36.35 15.57
C LEU A 203 46.88 37.72 16.17
N TYR A 204 45.96 38.28 16.97
CA TYR A 204 46.25 39.53 17.68
C TYR A 204 47.47 39.43 18.60
N LEU A 205 47.51 38.40 19.44
CA LEU A 205 48.60 38.18 20.39
C LEU A 205 49.92 37.83 19.69
N ILE A 206 49.87 36.98 18.67
CA ILE A 206 51.06 36.58 17.88
C ILE A 206 51.69 37.80 17.18
N LEU A 207 50.87 38.56 16.46
CA LEU A 207 51.35 39.73 15.71
C LEU A 207 51.79 40.86 16.61
N ARG A 208 51.12 41.08 17.74
CA ARG A 208 51.55 42.04 18.76
C ARG A 208 52.89 41.67 19.33
N LYS A 209 53.12 40.38 19.69
CA LYS A 209 54.41 39.91 20.22
C LYS A 209 55.55 40.04 19.23
N ARG A 210 55.26 39.95 17.94
CA ARG A 210 56.23 40.12 16.83
C ARG A 210 56.34 41.56 16.31
N GLN A 211 55.64 42.53 16.91
CA GLN A 211 55.57 43.93 16.49
C GLN A 211 55.06 44.12 15.04
N LEU A 212 54.28 43.16 14.54
CA LEU A 212 53.72 43.15 13.17
C LEU A 212 52.23 43.51 13.15
N GLY A 213 51.74 44.27 14.10
CA GLY A 213 50.32 44.62 14.25
C GLY A 213 49.67 45.28 13.03
N ARG A 214 50.47 46.01 12.20
CA ARG A 214 49.99 46.61 10.95
C ARG A 214 49.46 45.59 9.91
N TYR A 215 49.87 44.32 10.01
CA TYR A 215 49.45 43.28 9.10
C TYR A 215 48.27 42.45 9.62
N TYR A 216 47.68 42.81 10.77
CA TYR A 216 46.59 42.07 11.39
C TYR A 216 45.40 41.87 10.42
N GLY A 217 44.94 42.91 9.74
CA GLY A 217 43.84 42.82 8.78
C GLY A 217 44.14 41.84 7.63
N LEU A 218 45.37 41.89 7.07
CA LEU A 218 45.77 40.96 6.01
C LEU A 218 45.83 39.52 6.52
N ALA A 219 46.33 39.29 7.73
CA ALA A 219 46.42 37.98 8.35
C ALA A 219 45.03 37.37 8.62
N VAL A 220 44.07 38.20 9.06
CA VAL A 220 42.68 37.75 9.23
C VAL A 220 42.06 37.32 7.90
N VAL A 221 42.26 38.11 6.81
CA VAL A 221 41.75 37.74 5.47
C VAL A 221 42.33 36.40 4.99
N ILE A 222 43.66 36.22 5.14
CA ILE A 222 44.31 34.95 4.76
C ILE A 222 43.75 33.78 5.59
N THR A 223 43.60 33.95 6.90
CA THR A 223 43.06 32.90 7.77
C THR A 223 41.61 32.57 7.42
N SER A 224 40.81 33.58 7.07
CA SER A 224 39.41 33.38 6.61
C SER A 224 39.37 32.58 5.31
N LEU A 225 40.22 32.91 4.34
CA LEU A 225 40.30 32.17 3.07
C LEU A 225 40.72 30.72 3.27
N VAL A 226 41.69 30.46 4.16
CA VAL A 226 42.11 29.08 4.51
C VAL A 226 40.98 28.35 5.20
N SER A 227 40.31 28.95 6.18
CA SER A 227 39.18 28.33 6.87
C SER A 227 38.01 28.05 5.92
N CYS A 228 37.68 28.96 5.02
CA CYS A 228 36.69 28.72 3.97
C CYS A 228 37.10 27.55 3.06
N GLY A 229 38.37 27.43 2.72
CA GLY A 229 38.91 26.31 1.94
C GLY A 229 38.77 24.96 2.69
N VAL A 230 39.06 24.92 3.99
CA VAL A 230 38.89 23.75 4.83
C VAL A 230 37.40 23.35 4.90
N ILE A 231 36.51 24.29 5.21
CA ILE A 231 35.06 24.04 5.24
C ILE A 231 34.55 23.54 3.87
N TYR A 232 35.04 24.14 2.79
CA TYR A 232 34.70 23.72 1.44
C TYR A 232 35.11 22.28 1.16
N MET A 233 36.36 21.91 1.52
CA MET A 233 36.85 20.53 1.35
C MET A 233 36.07 19.52 2.22
N MET A 234 35.77 19.85 3.46
CA MET A 234 34.93 19.02 4.33
C MET A 234 33.54 18.77 3.73
N GLY A 235 32.97 19.78 3.07
CA GLY A 235 31.65 19.67 2.44
C GLY A 235 31.63 18.95 1.08
N THR A 236 32.77 18.56 0.49
CA THR A 236 32.78 17.91 -0.83
C THR A 236 32.10 16.54 -0.84
N GLY A 237 32.24 15.76 0.23
CA GLY A 237 31.63 14.43 0.37
C GLY A 237 30.11 14.47 0.58
N THR A 238 29.58 15.57 1.11
CA THR A 238 28.15 15.70 1.46
C THR A 238 27.31 16.43 0.39
N ARG A 239 27.95 16.94 -0.68
CA ARG A 239 27.26 17.69 -1.74
C ARG A 239 26.78 16.80 -2.85
N PHE A 240 25.52 16.99 -3.21
CA PHE A 240 24.97 16.49 -4.46
C PHE A 240 25.34 17.44 -5.59
N THR A 241 25.90 16.92 -6.67
CA THR A 241 26.28 17.69 -7.87
C THR A 241 25.41 17.39 -9.07
N ARG A 242 24.63 16.31 -8.99
CA ARG A 242 23.70 15.83 -10.01
C ARG A 242 22.40 15.44 -9.33
N GLU A 243 21.41 15.06 -10.14
CA GLU A 243 20.19 14.43 -9.69
C GLU A 243 20.51 13.19 -8.85
N PHE A 244 19.72 12.99 -7.84
CA PHE A 244 19.84 11.85 -6.93
C PHE A 244 18.46 11.30 -6.58
N SER A 245 18.41 10.03 -6.22
CA SER A 245 17.17 9.40 -5.86
C SER A 245 17.26 8.66 -4.54
N THR A 246 16.11 8.54 -3.89
CA THR A 246 15.88 7.62 -2.77
C THR A 246 14.73 6.70 -3.12
N TYR A 247 14.82 5.43 -2.72
CA TYR A 247 13.78 4.45 -3.02
C TYR A 247 13.53 3.49 -1.86
N ALA A 248 12.30 2.96 -1.82
CA ALA A 248 11.88 1.89 -0.92
C ALA A 248 11.13 0.86 -1.76
N ALA A 249 11.64 -0.36 -1.82
CA ALA A 249 11.12 -1.41 -2.68
C ALA A 249 10.66 -2.63 -1.87
N VAL A 250 9.49 -3.17 -2.19
CA VAL A 250 9.02 -4.47 -1.71
C VAL A 250 9.05 -5.45 -2.87
N LEU A 251 9.76 -6.56 -2.71
CA LEU A 251 9.76 -7.68 -3.63
C LEU A 251 8.94 -8.81 -3.02
N ASP A 252 7.78 -9.05 -3.56
CA ASP A 252 6.90 -10.16 -3.19
C ASP A 252 7.25 -11.38 -4.04
N LEU A 253 7.84 -12.38 -3.40
CA LEU A 253 8.45 -13.53 -4.04
C LEU A 253 7.44 -14.66 -4.22
N ASP A 254 7.36 -15.19 -5.42
CA ASP A 254 6.73 -16.45 -5.75
C ASP A 254 7.80 -17.43 -6.27
N VAL A 255 7.43 -18.66 -6.61
CA VAL A 255 8.36 -19.73 -7.03
C VAL A 255 9.20 -19.34 -8.24
N HIS A 256 8.63 -18.66 -9.20
CA HIS A 256 9.26 -18.32 -10.48
C HIS A 256 9.27 -16.82 -10.81
N THR A 257 8.57 -16.03 -10.04
CA THR A 257 8.41 -14.60 -10.27
C THR A 257 8.55 -13.82 -8.96
N ALA A 258 8.82 -12.53 -9.07
CA ALA A 258 8.68 -11.60 -7.97
C ALA A 258 7.90 -10.37 -8.46
N GLU A 259 6.95 -9.94 -7.67
CA GLU A 259 6.27 -8.66 -7.88
C GLU A 259 7.03 -7.57 -7.13
N GLU A 260 7.48 -6.57 -7.86
CA GLU A 260 8.18 -5.43 -7.31
C GLU A 260 7.28 -4.22 -7.26
N THR A 261 7.09 -3.65 -6.06
CA THR A 261 6.52 -2.31 -5.86
C THR A 261 7.60 -1.41 -5.28
N THR A 262 7.94 -0.33 -5.98
CA THR A 262 8.97 0.62 -5.56
C THR A 262 8.41 2.02 -5.46
N TYR A 263 8.57 2.68 -4.31
CA TYR A 263 8.43 4.12 -4.17
C TYR A 263 9.76 4.77 -4.47
N LEU A 264 9.75 5.76 -5.36
CA LEU A 264 10.94 6.47 -5.82
C LEU A 264 10.75 7.97 -5.62
N ASN A 265 11.75 8.63 -5.06
CA ASN A 265 11.84 10.08 -4.98
C ASN A 265 13.06 10.56 -5.77
N ILE A 266 12.86 11.46 -6.73
CA ILE A 266 13.93 12.06 -7.52
C ILE A 266 14.02 13.52 -7.14
N ARG A 267 15.25 13.97 -6.83
CA ARG A 267 15.57 15.35 -6.46
C ARG A 267 16.75 15.88 -7.25
N THR A 268 16.77 17.19 -7.47
CA THR A 268 17.91 17.88 -8.07
C THR A 268 18.50 18.87 -7.07
N PRO A 269 19.84 19.02 -7.00
CA PRO A 269 20.47 19.95 -6.07
C PRO A 269 20.25 21.43 -6.47
N ASP A 270 19.78 21.67 -7.66
CA ASP A 270 19.51 23.00 -8.20
C ASP A 270 18.20 23.03 -9.02
N SER A 271 17.80 24.22 -9.48
CA SER A 271 16.55 24.43 -10.23
C SER A 271 16.68 24.03 -11.69
N ARG A 272 17.12 22.80 -11.97
CA ARG A 272 17.22 22.22 -13.32
C ARG A 272 16.09 21.26 -13.63
N SER A 273 15.78 21.14 -14.91
CA SER A 273 14.98 20.01 -15.41
C SER A 273 15.80 18.73 -15.33
N PHE A 274 15.16 17.62 -15.05
CA PHE A 274 15.79 16.30 -15.14
C PHE A 274 15.04 15.37 -16.11
N SER A 275 15.75 14.38 -16.60
CA SER A 275 15.19 13.29 -17.41
C SER A 275 15.82 12.00 -16.94
N VAL A 276 14.99 11.03 -16.55
CA VAL A 276 15.41 9.72 -16.07
C VAL A 276 14.76 8.66 -16.93
N SER A 277 15.56 7.73 -17.46
CA SER A 277 15.08 6.55 -18.18
C SER A 277 14.97 5.38 -17.22
N LEU A 278 13.89 4.62 -17.36
CA LEU A 278 13.62 3.38 -16.66
C LEU A 278 13.47 2.25 -17.69
N GLU A 279 13.68 1.02 -17.26
CA GLU A 279 13.39 -0.16 -18.06
C GLU A 279 11.92 -0.18 -18.48
N PRO A 280 11.60 -0.68 -19.69
CA PRO A 280 10.23 -0.65 -20.23
C PRO A 280 9.23 -1.49 -19.44
N GLU A 281 9.72 -2.46 -18.67
CA GLU A 281 8.90 -3.34 -17.82
C GLU A 281 8.27 -2.62 -16.62
N TYR A 282 8.77 -1.41 -16.29
CA TYR A 282 8.18 -0.66 -15.19
C TYR A 282 6.89 0.06 -15.62
N GLU A 283 5.83 -0.22 -14.92
CA GLU A 283 4.67 0.67 -14.84
C GLU A 283 5.01 1.84 -13.91
N VAL A 284 4.86 3.06 -14.40
CA VAL A 284 5.25 4.26 -13.68
C VAL A 284 4.04 5.12 -13.42
N ARG A 285 3.81 5.44 -12.14
CA ARG A 285 2.77 6.37 -11.70
C ARG A 285 3.41 7.55 -10.98
N ALA A 286 3.13 8.78 -11.43
CA ALA A 286 3.54 9.97 -10.70
C ALA A 286 2.58 10.17 -9.52
N LEU A 287 3.14 10.36 -8.33
CA LEU A 287 2.37 10.57 -7.11
C LEU A 287 2.29 12.06 -6.81
N THR A 288 1.08 12.58 -6.74
CA THR A 288 0.80 13.98 -6.45
C THR A 288 -0.08 14.09 -5.22
N ARG A 289 0.15 15.13 -4.42
CA ARG A 289 -0.72 15.43 -3.30
C ARG A 289 -2.11 15.81 -3.81
N SER A 290 -3.14 15.21 -3.24
CA SER A 290 -4.51 15.57 -3.58
C SER A 290 -4.84 16.99 -3.09
N SER A 291 -5.61 17.72 -3.89
CA SER A 291 -6.08 19.06 -3.54
C SER A 291 -7.17 19.07 -2.46
N ARG A 292 -7.61 17.91 -1.98
CA ARG A 292 -8.71 17.79 -1.01
C ARG A 292 -8.41 18.49 0.32
N TYR A 293 -7.15 18.60 0.69
CA TYR A 293 -6.71 19.24 1.94
C TYR A 293 -6.02 20.60 1.74
N ASP A 294 -5.64 20.91 0.52
CA ASP A 294 -5.03 22.18 0.16
C ASP A 294 -5.96 22.95 -0.78
N GLU A 295 -6.88 23.73 -0.23
CA GLU A 295 -7.62 24.74 -0.98
C GLU A 295 -6.67 25.86 -1.42
N VAL A 296 -5.74 25.55 -2.34
CA VAL A 296 -5.00 26.61 -3.03
C VAL A 296 -5.89 27.09 -4.15
N PRO A 297 -6.38 28.34 -4.08
CA PRO A 297 -7.24 28.88 -5.12
C PRO A 297 -6.55 28.77 -6.48
N ALA A 298 -7.25 28.25 -7.49
CA ALA A 298 -6.73 28.09 -8.84
C ALA A 298 -6.18 29.42 -9.44
N ALA A 299 -6.59 30.56 -8.90
CA ALA A 299 -6.16 31.90 -9.29
C ALA A 299 -4.70 32.23 -8.91
N GLU A 300 -4.09 31.52 -7.96
CA GLU A 300 -2.70 31.78 -7.54
C GLU A 300 -1.65 31.11 -8.46
N PHE A 301 -2.07 30.24 -9.36
CA PHE A 301 -1.17 29.58 -10.28
C PHE A 301 -1.00 30.39 -11.59
N LYS A 302 0.13 31.07 -11.71
CA LYS A 302 0.51 31.68 -13.00
C LYS A 302 0.83 30.57 -14.01
N ALA A 303 0.25 30.67 -15.20
CA ALA A 303 0.58 29.77 -16.30
C ALA A 303 2.11 29.76 -16.55
N GLY A 304 2.71 28.57 -16.64
CA GLY A 304 4.14 28.37 -16.87
C GLY A 304 5.03 28.37 -15.62
N SER A 305 4.47 28.52 -14.41
CA SER A 305 5.24 28.47 -13.16
C SER A 305 5.13 27.13 -12.40
N ARG A 306 4.34 26.20 -12.90
CA ARG A 306 4.16 24.88 -12.27
C ARG A 306 5.27 23.93 -12.71
N PRO A 307 5.86 23.15 -11.78
CA PRO A 307 6.61 21.98 -12.18
C PRO A 307 5.69 21.08 -13.01
N SER A 308 6.21 20.60 -14.12
CA SER A 308 5.48 19.71 -15.02
C SER A 308 6.25 18.41 -15.13
N THR A 309 5.62 17.32 -14.75
CA THR A 309 6.14 15.97 -14.93
C THR A 309 5.41 15.32 -16.10
N SER A 310 6.17 14.78 -17.03
CA SER A 310 5.66 14.01 -18.16
C SER A 310 6.27 12.60 -18.15
N LEU A 311 5.44 11.62 -18.45
CA LEU A 311 5.83 10.22 -18.64
C LEU A 311 5.72 9.92 -20.13
N SER A 312 6.75 9.29 -20.69
CA SER A 312 6.77 8.82 -22.08
C SER A 312 7.09 7.34 -22.09
N PHE A 313 6.20 6.54 -22.63
CA PHE A 313 6.34 5.08 -22.74
C PHE A 313 6.81 4.71 -24.15
N GLY A 314 7.81 3.84 -24.27
CA GLY A 314 8.38 3.41 -25.53
C GLY A 314 9.36 2.26 -25.34
N GLU A 315 10.50 2.28 -26.05
CA GLU A 315 11.59 1.32 -25.80
C GLU A 315 12.19 1.46 -24.39
N GLU A 316 12.04 2.65 -23.81
CA GLU A 316 12.34 2.98 -22.42
C GLU A 316 11.19 3.82 -21.87
N THR A 317 10.91 3.69 -20.58
CA THR A 317 9.99 4.62 -19.90
C THR A 317 10.78 5.82 -19.41
N VAL A 318 10.43 7.02 -19.91
CA VAL A 318 11.16 8.26 -19.61
C VAL A 318 10.32 9.18 -18.76
N ILE A 319 10.86 9.51 -17.58
CA ILE A 319 10.32 10.53 -16.68
C ILE A 319 11.04 11.85 -16.99
N ARG A 320 10.29 12.90 -17.32
CA ARG A 320 10.83 14.28 -17.45
C ARG A 320 10.11 15.21 -16.50
N SER A 321 10.87 16.00 -15.76
CA SER A 321 10.34 17.08 -14.95
C SER A 321 11.00 18.40 -15.28
N THR A 322 10.18 19.46 -15.35
CA THR A 322 10.60 20.81 -15.71
C THR A 322 10.15 21.82 -14.66
N ALA A 323 10.79 22.98 -14.60
CA ALA A 323 10.49 24.04 -13.65
C ALA A 323 10.63 23.64 -12.16
N ASN A 324 11.56 22.70 -11.87
CA ASN A 324 11.81 22.20 -10.52
C ASN A 324 12.47 23.26 -9.64
N LYS A 325 12.22 23.19 -8.34
CA LYS A 325 12.99 23.90 -7.32
C LYS A 325 14.15 23.02 -6.84
N ALA A 326 15.20 23.64 -6.33
CA ALA A 326 16.29 22.89 -5.72
C ALA A 326 15.78 22.04 -4.55
N PHE A 327 16.17 20.76 -4.52
CA PHE A 327 15.76 19.75 -3.53
C PHE A 327 14.25 19.46 -3.46
N GLU A 328 13.47 19.89 -4.45
CA GLU A 328 12.06 19.53 -4.55
C GLU A 328 11.92 18.02 -4.79
N SER A 329 11.04 17.38 -4.01
CA SER A 329 10.76 15.96 -4.12
C SER A 329 9.75 15.67 -5.22
N HIS A 330 10.07 14.72 -6.08
CA HIS A 330 9.18 14.19 -7.09
C HIS A 330 8.99 12.70 -6.83
N PHE A 331 7.78 12.33 -6.40
CA PHE A 331 7.45 10.97 -6.00
C PHE A 331 6.82 10.19 -7.13
N PHE A 332 7.25 8.93 -7.25
CA PHE A 332 6.73 7.97 -8.22
C PHE A 332 6.51 6.63 -7.53
N ARG A 333 5.52 5.90 -8.01
CA ARG A 333 5.37 4.48 -7.74
C ARG A 333 5.72 3.72 -9.02
N LEU A 334 6.53 2.71 -8.88
CA LEU A 334 7.00 1.83 -9.94
C LEU A 334 6.54 0.42 -9.58
N ASP A 335 5.83 -0.23 -10.50
CA ASP A 335 5.41 -1.62 -10.34
C ASP A 335 5.99 -2.43 -11.51
N ARG A 336 6.49 -3.66 -11.26
CA ARG A 336 6.88 -4.62 -12.30
C ARG A 336 6.88 -6.05 -11.79
N GLN A 337 6.84 -6.99 -12.74
CA GLN A 337 7.07 -8.40 -12.47
C GLN A 337 8.47 -8.80 -12.94
N VAL A 338 9.22 -9.49 -12.08
CA VAL A 338 10.59 -9.96 -12.34
C VAL A 338 10.58 -11.48 -12.43
N GLN A 339 11.21 -12.04 -13.45
CA GLN A 339 11.42 -13.49 -13.54
C GLN A 339 12.54 -13.93 -12.61
N MET A 340 12.32 -15.01 -11.87
CA MET A 340 13.28 -15.57 -10.93
C MET A 340 13.76 -16.96 -11.37
N ASP A 341 15.04 -17.23 -11.16
CA ASP A 341 15.55 -18.60 -11.22
C ASP A 341 14.99 -19.39 -10.04
N GLY A 342 14.23 -20.45 -10.29
CA GLY A 342 13.53 -21.23 -9.27
C GLY A 342 14.42 -21.88 -8.20
N ASP A 343 15.73 -21.91 -8.42
CA ASP A 343 16.71 -22.39 -7.42
C ASP A 343 17.20 -21.30 -6.45
N ARG A 344 16.84 -20.03 -6.70
CA ARG A 344 17.22 -18.89 -5.88
C ARG A 344 15.97 -18.31 -5.22
N GLY A 345 15.95 -18.26 -3.91
CA GLY A 345 14.83 -17.68 -3.19
C GLY A 345 14.73 -18.20 -1.77
N LEU A 346 13.59 -17.94 -1.17
CA LEU A 346 13.26 -18.44 0.16
C LEU A 346 12.64 -19.84 0.04
N ARG A 347 13.11 -20.78 0.86
CA ARG A 347 12.48 -22.10 1.01
C ARG A 347 12.07 -22.30 2.45
N SER A 348 10.89 -22.88 2.67
CA SER A 348 10.40 -23.15 4.02
C SER A 348 9.49 -24.35 4.04
N SER A 349 9.45 -25.01 5.19
CA SER A 349 8.42 -25.99 5.53
C SER A 349 8.15 -25.83 7.02
N LEU A 350 6.95 -25.34 7.34
CA LEU A 350 6.59 -24.90 8.68
C LEU A 350 5.29 -25.58 9.14
N GLU A 351 5.24 -25.91 10.43
CA GLU A 351 4.05 -26.34 11.15
C GLU A 351 3.80 -25.35 12.29
N VAL A 352 2.59 -24.80 12.37
CA VAL A 352 2.16 -23.93 13.48
C VAL A 352 1.04 -24.61 14.25
N PHE A 353 1.27 -24.86 15.52
CA PHE A 353 0.29 -25.50 16.40
C PHE A 353 0.48 -25.03 17.84
N ASP A 354 -0.64 -24.73 18.52
CA ASP A 354 -0.67 -24.32 19.94
C ASP A 354 0.27 -23.14 20.27
N GLY A 355 0.26 -22.12 19.42
CA GLY A 355 1.08 -20.92 19.58
C GLY A 355 2.57 -21.10 19.36
N LYS A 356 3.00 -22.22 18.76
CA LYS A 356 4.38 -22.56 18.47
C LYS A 356 4.59 -22.89 17.01
N VAL A 357 5.80 -22.66 16.53
CA VAL A 357 6.23 -23.00 15.17
C VAL A 357 7.39 -23.97 15.19
N SER A 358 7.33 -24.96 14.31
CA SER A 358 8.39 -25.93 14.05
C SER A 358 8.65 -26.06 12.55
N GLY A 359 9.86 -26.51 12.17
CA GLY A 359 10.22 -26.69 10.78
C GLY A 359 11.53 -26.02 10.41
N TYR A 360 11.62 -25.47 9.20
CA TYR A 360 12.81 -24.74 8.77
C TYR A 360 12.50 -23.60 7.80
N VAL A 361 13.43 -22.65 7.78
CA VAL A 361 13.50 -21.57 6.78
C VAL A 361 14.92 -21.55 6.22
N GLU A 362 15.08 -21.52 4.89
CA GLU A 362 16.35 -21.49 4.19
C GLU A 362 16.48 -20.21 3.37
N ASN A 363 17.58 -19.49 3.56
CA ASN A 363 17.97 -18.37 2.71
C ASN A 363 18.70 -18.90 1.47
N GLY A 364 18.02 -19.08 0.35
CA GLY A 364 18.60 -19.48 -0.93
C GLY A 364 19.22 -18.34 -1.75
N PHE A 365 19.21 -17.11 -1.23
CA PHE A 365 19.85 -15.97 -1.90
C PHE A 365 21.39 -15.99 -1.71
N PRO A 366 22.15 -15.38 -2.64
CA PRO A 366 23.60 -15.26 -2.53
C PRO A 366 24.07 -14.14 -1.58
N PHE A 367 23.14 -13.54 -0.82
CA PHE A 367 23.38 -12.45 0.13
C PHE A 367 22.65 -12.70 1.44
N ALA A 368 23.09 -12.04 2.50
CA ALA A 368 22.45 -12.09 3.79
C ALA A 368 21.12 -11.32 3.78
N LEU A 369 20.16 -11.84 4.53
CA LEU A 369 18.89 -11.22 4.82
C LEU A 369 18.93 -10.72 6.27
N GLU A 370 18.57 -9.46 6.50
CA GLU A 370 18.63 -8.78 7.80
C GLU A 370 17.24 -8.54 8.35
N ASN A 371 17.10 -8.48 9.69
CA ASN A 371 15.83 -8.29 10.39
C ASN A 371 14.72 -9.22 9.90
N ALA A 372 15.07 -10.49 9.64
CA ALA A 372 14.12 -11.46 9.13
C ALA A 372 13.06 -11.82 10.18
N ALA A 373 11.82 -11.99 9.74
CA ALA A 373 10.70 -12.37 10.60
C ALA A 373 9.67 -13.22 9.86
N LEU A 374 8.96 -14.05 10.63
CA LEU A 374 7.81 -14.84 10.18
C LEU A 374 6.55 -14.27 10.82
N PHE A 375 5.54 -14.00 10.01
CA PHE A 375 4.23 -13.50 10.45
C PHE A 375 3.16 -14.57 10.25
N PHE A 376 2.37 -14.80 11.29
CA PHE A 376 1.32 -15.81 11.32
C PHE A 376 0.07 -15.22 11.99
N TYR A 377 -0.89 -14.73 11.24
CA TYR A 377 -2.23 -14.41 11.74
C TYR A 377 -2.29 -13.69 13.12
N GLY A 378 -1.62 -12.56 13.25
CA GLY A 378 -1.56 -11.80 14.51
C GLY A 378 -0.44 -12.24 15.46
N GLN A 379 0.39 -13.19 15.04
CA GLN A 379 1.59 -13.63 15.75
C GLN A 379 2.83 -13.42 14.88
N VAL A 380 3.98 -13.21 15.50
CA VAL A 380 5.26 -12.99 14.83
C VAL A 380 6.38 -13.76 15.51
N LEU A 381 7.33 -14.26 14.72
CA LEU A 381 8.60 -14.80 15.20
C LEU A 381 9.76 -14.04 14.55
N PRO A 382 10.53 -13.24 15.30
CA PRO A 382 11.78 -12.67 14.82
C PRO A 382 12.82 -13.76 14.59
N LEU A 383 13.50 -13.72 13.45
CA LEU A 383 14.58 -14.64 13.10
C LEU A 383 15.98 -13.97 13.17
N GLY A 384 16.03 -12.62 13.16
CA GLY A 384 17.28 -11.88 13.03
C GLY A 384 17.90 -12.01 11.65
N SER A 385 19.22 -12.08 11.55
CA SER A 385 19.93 -12.20 10.28
C SER A 385 20.01 -13.65 9.82
N LEU A 386 19.87 -13.87 8.51
CA LEU A 386 20.02 -15.16 7.84
C LEU A 386 21.15 -15.04 6.79
N GLU A 387 22.24 -15.77 6.98
CA GLU A 387 23.37 -15.79 6.05
C GLU A 387 23.03 -16.49 4.73
N PRO A 388 23.78 -16.26 3.64
CA PRO A 388 23.59 -16.94 2.38
C PRO A 388 23.66 -18.46 2.51
N GLY A 389 22.62 -19.18 2.10
CA GLY A 389 22.53 -20.63 2.19
C GLY A 389 22.25 -21.15 3.61
N GLU A 390 21.99 -20.29 4.57
CA GLU A 390 21.66 -20.71 5.93
C GLU A 390 20.29 -21.39 5.98
N VAL A 391 20.23 -22.54 6.69
CA VAL A 391 18.99 -23.22 7.04
C VAL A 391 18.75 -23.05 8.54
N ARG A 392 17.77 -22.24 8.89
CA ARG A 392 17.37 -22.02 10.27
C ARG A 392 16.30 -23.04 10.67
N TRP A 393 16.64 -23.95 11.58
CA TRP A 393 15.72 -24.92 12.14
C TRP A 393 15.00 -24.35 13.36
N LEU A 394 13.69 -24.54 13.39
CA LEU A 394 12.78 -24.11 14.46
C LEU A 394 12.25 -25.36 15.17
N GLN A 395 12.26 -25.36 16.50
CA GLN A 395 11.83 -26.49 17.32
C GLN A 395 10.90 -25.99 18.44
N ASP A 396 9.60 -26.01 18.18
CA ASP A 396 8.56 -25.53 19.11
C ASP A 396 8.84 -24.09 19.61
N GLU A 397 9.28 -23.20 18.70
CA GLU A 397 9.55 -21.80 19.02
C GLU A 397 8.25 -21.07 19.33
N GLU A 398 8.21 -20.30 20.41
CA GLU A 398 7.03 -19.54 20.82
C GLU A 398 6.78 -18.37 19.89
N LEU A 399 5.53 -18.23 19.46
CA LEU A 399 5.09 -17.09 18.67
C LEU A 399 4.63 -15.94 19.57
N PHE A 400 5.04 -14.73 19.22
CA PHE A 400 4.65 -13.52 19.95
C PHE A 400 3.37 -12.92 19.36
N VAL A 401 2.34 -12.76 20.19
CA VAL A 401 1.11 -12.06 19.79
C VAL A 401 1.39 -10.57 19.73
N TRP A 402 1.17 -9.96 18.57
CA TRP A 402 1.34 -8.52 18.39
C TRP A 402 -0.01 -7.79 18.28
N PRO A 403 -0.11 -6.50 18.65
CA PRO A 403 -1.35 -5.75 18.59
C PRO A 403 -1.67 -5.39 17.13
N VAL A 404 -2.51 -6.19 16.47
CA VAL A 404 -2.95 -5.95 15.08
C VAL A 404 -3.54 -4.53 14.98
N GLY A 405 -3.07 -3.76 14.00
CA GLY A 405 -3.39 -2.34 13.84
C GLY A 405 -2.34 -1.38 14.40
N MET A 406 -1.27 -1.90 15.02
CA MET A 406 -0.14 -1.09 15.55
C MET A 406 1.20 -1.54 14.96
N PRO A 407 1.38 -1.39 13.64
CA PRO A 407 2.56 -1.93 12.94
C PRO A 407 3.90 -1.37 13.45
N TYR A 408 3.92 -0.13 13.93
CA TYR A 408 5.14 0.52 14.38
C TYR A 408 5.75 -0.12 15.64
N LEU A 409 4.94 -0.75 16.51
CA LEU A 409 5.44 -1.45 17.68
C LEU A 409 6.28 -2.67 17.28
N VAL A 410 5.75 -3.45 16.36
CA VAL A 410 6.44 -4.64 15.84
C VAL A 410 7.67 -4.24 15.03
N ALA A 411 7.52 -3.21 14.19
CA ALA A 411 8.61 -2.75 13.32
C ALA A 411 9.82 -2.26 14.13
N GLY A 412 9.59 -1.50 15.21
CA GLY A 412 10.63 -1.05 16.12
C GLY A 412 11.38 -2.24 16.73
N ASP A 413 10.65 -3.15 17.36
CA ASP A 413 11.23 -4.34 18.00
C ASP A 413 12.02 -5.23 17.02
N LEU A 414 11.52 -5.47 15.81
CA LEU A 414 12.21 -6.29 14.81
C LEU A 414 13.52 -5.68 14.32
N VAL A 415 13.61 -4.35 14.25
CA VAL A 415 14.81 -3.65 13.79
C VAL A 415 15.80 -3.45 14.94
N GLU A 416 15.33 -3.15 16.15
CA GLU A 416 16.17 -2.92 17.32
C GLU A 416 16.78 -4.22 17.88
N ALA A 417 16.10 -5.36 17.72
CA ALA A 417 16.59 -6.66 18.19
C ALA A 417 17.95 -7.07 17.60
N ASP A 418 18.31 -6.57 16.41
CA ASP A 418 19.60 -6.78 15.76
C ASP A 418 20.61 -5.66 16.05
N GLY A 419 20.16 -4.54 16.68
CA GLY A 419 20.94 -3.33 16.88
C GLY A 419 21.58 -3.24 18.29
N THR A 420 22.86 -3.02 18.32
CA THR A 420 23.52 -2.44 19.50
C THR A 420 23.14 -0.96 19.58
N GLU A 421 22.81 -0.46 20.77
CA GLU A 421 22.77 0.99 21.01
C GLU A 421 24.05 1.60 20.47
N THR A 422 23.93 2.43 19.43
CA THR A 422 25.10 3.08 18.83
C THR A 422 25.02 4.58 19.05
N ASP A 423 26.17 5.18 19.40
CA ASP A 423 26.32 6.64 19.45
C ASP A 423 26.48 7.25 18.05
N ASP A 424 26.36 6.45 16.98
CA ASP A 424 26.49 6.91 15.59
C ASP A 424 25.14 7.41 15.06
N GLU A 425 25.07 8.72 14.82
CA GLU A 425 23.89 9.41 14.30
C GLU A 425 23.41 8.82 12.95
N SER A 426 24.33 8.38 12.08
CA SER A 426 23.99 7.75 10.80
C SER A 426 23.31 6.39 10.97
N GLU A 427 23.74 5.61 11.95
CA GLU A 427 23.13 4.31 12.22
C GLU A 427 21.75 4.46 12.87
N ALA A 428 21.58 5.43 13.77
CA ALA A 428 20.28 5.75 14.35
C ALA A 428 19.25 6.17 13.27
N ILE A 429 19.69 6.93 12.26
CA ILE A 429 18.83 7.31 11.13
C ILE A 429 18.46 6.09 10.29
N ARG A 430 19.40 5.21 9.96
CA ARG A 430 19.13 3.98 9.21
C ARG A 430 18.18 3.06 9.95
N THR A 431 18.35 2.91 11.26
CA THR A 431 17.41 2.16 12.12
C THR A 431 16.01 2.74 12.05
N SER A 432 15.87 4.06 12.15
CA SER A 432 14.60 4.75 12.01
C SER A 432 13.97 4.57 10.62
N GLU A 433 14.76 4.66 9.54
CA GLU A 433 14.29 4.44 8.17
C GLU A 433 13.82 2.98 7.97
N ARG A 434 14.57 2.00 8.47
CA ARG A 434 14.19 0.58 8.45
C ARG A 434 12.90 0.34 9.23
N SER A 435 12.80 0.87 10.46
CA SER A 435 11.59 0.75 11.28
C SER A 435 10.38 1.38 10.59
N GLY A 436 10.51 2.57 10.02
CA GLY A 436 9.46 3.22 9.24
C GLY A 436 9.02 2.38 8.04
N PHE A 437 9.96 1.81 7.30
CA PHE A 437 9.65 0.97 6.15
C PHE A 437 9.03 -0.37 6.54
N TYR A 438 9.52 -0.98 7.61
CA TYR A 438 8.93 -2.21 8.15
C TYR A 438 7.50 -1.97 8.65
N SER A 439 7.26 -0.83 9.31
CA SER A 439 5.91 -0.42 9.73
C SER A 439 4.96 -0.27 8.55
N TYR A 440 5.40 0.35 7.45
CA TYR A 440 4.63 0.42 6.21
C TYR A 440 4.32 -0.98 5.66
N PHE A 441 5.33 -1.86 5.60
CA PHE A 441 5.17 -3.23 5.12
C PHE A 441 4.13 -4.00 5.95
N ILE A 442 4.27 -3.98 7.29
CA ILE A 442 3.34 -4.65 8.20
C ILE A 442 1.93 -4.08 8.03
N ASN A 443 1.78 -2.75 7.91
CA ASN A 443 0.47 -2.14 7.67
C ASN A 443 -0.16 -2.57 6.33
N ARG A 444 0.64 -2.68 5.28
CA ARG A 444 0.17 -3.10 3.95
C ARG A 444 -0.32 -4.54 3.92
N TYR A 445 0.42 -5.46 4.52
CA TYR A 445 0.12 -6.90 4.44
C TYR A 445 -0.69 -7.41 5.64
N PHE A 446 -0.62 -6.75 6.78
CA PHE A 446 -1.22 -7.19 8.05
C PHE A 446 -1.98 -6.10 8.79
N GLY A 447 -2.17 -4.93 8.20
CA GLY A 447 -2.95 -3.83 8.78
C GLY A 447 -4.44 -4.17 8.94
N THR A 448 -4.87 -5.23 8.27
CA THR A 448 -6.17 -5.88 8.42
C THR A 448 -5.97 -7.33 8.83
N PHE A 449 -7.04 -8.04 9.18
CA PHE A 449 -6.99 -9.47 9.43
C PHE A 449 -6.57 -10.21 8.15
N SER A 450 -5.31 -10.63 8.09
CA SER A 450 -4.76 -11.39 6.98
C SER A 450 -4.82 -12.88 7.27
N THR A 451 -5.20 -13.65 6.27
CA THR A 451 -5.23 -15.13 6.33
C THR A 451 -3.94 -15.75 5.85
N GLN A 452 -2.94 -14.95 5.45
CA GLN A 452 -1.72 -15.44 4.82
C GLN A 452 -0.53 -15.30 5.77
N ALA A 453 0.14 -16.44 6.03
CA ALA A 453 1.44 -16.41 6.70
C ALA A 453 2.51 -15.90 5.72
N ARG A 454 3.44 -15.06 6.19
CA ARG A 454 4.48 -14.47 5.35
C ARG A 454 5.83 -14.40 6.04
N PHE A 455 6.85 -14.54 5.23
CA PHE A 455 8.23 -14.15 5.56
C PHE A 455 8.49 -12.72 5.14
N SER A 456 9.34 -12.00 5.87
CA SER A 456 9.90 -10.73 5.43
C SER A 456 11.32 -10.53 5.96
N ALA A 457 12.16 -9.85 5.20
CA ALA A 457 13.50 -9.45 5.61
C ALA A 457 14.01 -8.29 4.77
N PHE A 458 14.95 -7.50 5.29
CA PHE A 458 15.73 -6.59 4.46
C PHE A 458 16.83 -7.33 3.72
N GLY A 459 17.12 -6.88 2.51
CA GLY A 459 18.23 -7.36 1.71
C GLY A 459 18.89 -6.25 0.91
N PRO A 460 20.04 -6.53 0.28
CA PRO A 460 20.76 -5.54 -0.49
C PRO A 460 19.99 -5.07 -1.71
N ALA A 461 20.12 -3.80 -2.04
CA ALA A 461 19.46 -3.16 -3.17
C ALA A 461 19.82 -3.75 -4.54
N GLY A 462 21.00 -4.30 -4.72
CA GLY A 462 21.49 -4.90 -5.97
C GLY A 462 21.33 -6.41 -6.07
N GLY A 463 20.61 -7.06 -5.13
CA GLY A 463 20.58 -8.53 -5.03
C GLY A 463 19.87 -9.24 -6.18
N LEU A 464 18.73 -8.74 -6.62
CA LEU A 464 17.92 -9.30 -7.71
C LEU A 464 17.67 -8.31 -8.84
N ARG A 465 18.06 -7.06 -8.67
CA ARG A 465 17.79 -5.98 -9.62
C ARG A 465 18.90 -4.95 -9.68
N ASP A 466 19.05 -4.33 -10.82
CA ASP A 466 19.84 -3.13 -10.98
C ASP A 466 19.07 -1.90 -10.44
N ASN A 467 19.78 -0.80 -10.20
CA ASN A 467 19.19 0.45 -9.77
C ASN A 467 18.06 0.90 -10.74
N PRO A 468 16.82 1.11 -10.25
CA PRO A 468 15.67 1.34 -11.12
C PRO A 468 15.74 2.63 -11.94
N SER A 469 16.56 3.59 -11.56
CA SER A 469 16.48 4.93 -12.12
C SER A 469 17.68 5.36 -12.97
N HIS A 470 18.75 4.58 -13.08
CA HIS A 470 20.03 5.01 -13.69
C HIS A 470 20.50 6.42 -13.22
N VAL A 471 19.92 6.91 -12.12
CA VAL A 471 20.34 8.18 -11.50
C VAL A 471 21.68 7.94 -10.84
N GLY A 472 22.64 8.81 -11.12
CA GLY A 472 24.04 8.59 -10.74
C GLY A 472 24.31 8.45 -9.24
N GLN A 473 23.33 8.73 -8.39
CA GLN A 473 23.36 8.51 -6.95
C GLN A 473 21.97 8.06 -6.51
N SER A 474 21.89 6.82 -6.06
CA SER A 474 20.65 6.24 -5.55
C SER A 474 20.92 5.56 -4.22
N ASP A 475 20.06 5.79 -3.25
CA ASP A 475 20.08 5.16 -1.93
C ASP A 475 18.70 4.64 -1.60
N GLY A 476 18.59 3.50 -0.89
CA GLY A 476 17.29 2.96 -0.56
C GLY A 476 17.34 1.61 0.13
N LEU A 477 16.14 1.17 0.52
CA LEU A 477 15.90 -0.05 1.24
C LEU A 477 15.05 -1.01 0.42
N VAL A 478 15.29 -2.31 0.59
CA VAL A 478 14.52 -3.37 -0.08
C VAL A 478 14.04 -4.38 0.96
N ILE A 479 12.73 -4.63 1.00
CA ILE A 479 12.13 -5.74 1.74
C ILE A 479 11.83 -6.87 0.75
N TYR A 480 12.33 -8.05 1.06
CA TYR A 480 12.00 -9.32 0.43
C TYR A 480 10.92 -10.00 1.24
N THR A 481 9.82 -10.37 0.62
CA THR A 481 8.71 -11.05 1.28
C THR A 481 8.22 -12.22 0.45
N ALA A 482 7.71 -13.25 1.10
CA ALA A 482 7.10 -14.40 0.45
C ALA A 482 5.92 -14.92 1.27
N ALA A 483 4.87 -15.35 0.61
CA ALA A 483 3.83 -16.14 1.25
C ALA A 483 4.40 -17.49 1.69
N LEU A 484 4.03 -17.95 2.87
CA LEU A 484 4.50 -19.19 3.45
C LEU A 484 3.41 -20.26 3.35
N ASN A 485 3.82 -21.46 2.94
CA ASN A 485 2.95 -22.63 3.08
C ASN A 485 3.18 -23.23 4.47
N VAL A 486 2.16 -23.11 5.34
CA VAL A 486 2.22 -23.50 6.73
C VAL A 486 1.16 -24.56 7.00
N SER A 487 1.57 -25.70 7.56
CA SER A 487 0.64 -26.68 8.11
C SER A 487 0.16 -26.23 9.49
N ASN A 488 -1.14 -26.28 9.71
CA ASN A 488 -1.78 -26.01 11.00
C ASN A 488 -2.44 -27.27 11.59
N GLU A 489 -2.08 -28.45 11.09
CA GLU A 489 -2.62 -29.73 11.50
C GLU A 489 -1.60 -30.53 12.30
N LYS A 490 -2.02 -31.07 13.44
CA LYS A 490 -1.22 -31.95 14.29
C LYS A 490 -2.11 -33.02 14.96
N ASN A 491 -1.76 -34.31 14.78
CA ASN A 491 -2.48 -35.43 15.38
C ASN A 491 -3.99 -35.48 15.05
N GLY A 492 -4.39 -35.00 13.87
CA GLY A 492 -5.80 -34.94 13.44
C GLY A 492 -6.58 -33.78 14.08
N LEU A 493 -5.90 -32.84 14.69
CA LEU A 493 -6.46 -31.59 15.16
C LEU A 493 -5.95 -30.45 14.26
N VAL A 494 -6.83 -29.51 13.99
CA VAL A 494 -6.54 -28.28 13.25
C VAL A 494 -6.44 -27.12 14.24
N TYR A 495 -5.42 -26.30 14.09
CA TYR A 495 -5.22 -25.07 14.85
C TYR A 495 -5.58 -23.86 14.00
N GLU A 496 -6.78 -23.33 14.22
CA GLU A 496 -7.34 -22.26 13.41
C GLU A 496 -7.30 -20.92 14.13
N ASN A 497 -7.05 -19.91 13.34
CA ASN A 497 -7.03 -18.54 13.80
C ASN A 497 -8.45 -17.94 13.73
N GLY A 498 -8.94 -17.40 14.82
CA GLY A 498 -10.17 -16.62 14.85
C GLY A 498 -10.15 -15.36 13.96
N LEU A 499 -8.98 -15.01 13.42
CA LEU A 499 -8.81 -13.91 12.45
C LEU A 499 -8.94 -14.38 10.99
N LYS A 500 -9.03 -15.67 10.71
CA LYS A 500 -9.25 -16.20 9.36
C LYS A 500 -10.56 -15.69 8.76
N LEU A 501 -11.55 -15.52 9.61
CA LEU A 501 -12.76 -14.80 9.29
C LEU A 501 -12.77 -13.55 10.17
N LYS A 502 -12.84 -12.38 9.55
CA LYS A 502 -12.83 -11.10 10.24
C LYS A 502 -13.87 -11.08 11.36
N PRO A 503 -13.49 -10.87 12.63
CA PRO A 503 -14.43 -10.73 13.70
C PRO A 503 -15.42 -9.60 13.42
N ARG A 504 -16.70 -9.85 13.64
CA ARG A 504 -17.76 -8.87 13.37
C ARG A 504 -18.13 -8.16 14.66
N MET A 505 -18.00 -6.85 14.69
CA MET A 505 -18.54 -6.03 15.76
C MET A 505 -20.06 -5.94 15.60
N THR A 506 -20.82 -6.34 16.61
CA THR A 506 -22.28 -6.38 16.58
C THR A 506 -22.93 -5.21 17.31
N THR A 507 -22.31 -4.70 18.36
CA THR A 507 -22.79 -3.53 19.10
C THR A 507 -21.64 -2.70 19.66
N GLY A 508 -21.88 -1.43 19.86
CA GLY A 508 -20.96 -0.48 20.46
C GLY A 508 -20.72 0.72 19.56
N SER A 509 -20.74 1.91 20.11
CA SER A 509 -20.25 3.14 19.45
C SER A 509 -18.77 3.36 19.74
N GLY A 510 -18.20 2.58 20.67
CA GLY A 510 -16.77 2.52 20.89
C GLY A 510 -16.10 1.99 19.63
N MET A 511 -15.24 2.78 19.01
CA MET A 511 -14.58 2.40 17.78
C MET A 511 -13.62 1.24 18.05
N ALA A 512 -14.13 0.00 17.94
CA ALA A 512 -13.26 -1.07 17.50
C ALA A 512 -12.99 -0.76 16.03
N TYR A 513 -11.76 -0.49 15.67
CA TYR A 513 -11.41 -0.54 14.27
C TYR A 513 -11.70 -1.96 13.80
N GLY A 514 -12.66 -2.13 12.92
CA GLY A 514 -13.08 -3.46 12.45
C GLY A 514 -11.97 -4.29 11.79
N ASN A 515 -10.74 -3.80 11.81
CA ASN A 515 -9.53 -4.42 11.24
C ASN A 515 -8.40 -4.53 12.27
N SER A 516 -8.62 -4.24 13.54
CA SER A 516 -7.61 -4.29 14.59
C SER A 516 -8.11 -5.00 15.84
N MET A 517 -7.19 -5.38 16.72
CA MET A 517 -7.49 -5.92 18.04
C MET A 517 -7.70 -4.81 19.10
N MET A 518 -7.89 -3.56 18.67
CA MET A 518 -7.99 -2.43 19.57
C MET A 518 -9.43 -1.99 19.78
N ILE A 519 -9.76 -1.69 21.01
CA ILE A 519 -11.00 -1.04 21.41
C ILE A 519 -10.69 0.26 22.15
N TYR A 520 -11.50 1.27 21.90
CA TYR A 520 -11.51 2.53 22.66
C TYR A 520 -12.92 3.11 22.62
N GLY A 521 -13.23 4.04 23.50
CA GLY A 521 -14.54 4.67 23.63
C GLY A 521 -15.20 4.36 24.96
N ASP A 522 -16.45 4.81 25.12
CA ASP A 522 -17.16 4.85 26.41
C ASP A 522 -18.14 3.69 26.60
N GLU A 523 -18.41 2.92 25.55
CA GLU A 523 -19.44 1.88 25.56
C GLU A 523 -18.84 0.47 25.45
N PRO A 524 -19.52 -0.54 26.03
CA PRO A 524 -19.14 -1.94 25.82
C PRO A 524 -19.14 -2.33 24.35
N VAL A 525 -18.16 -3.12 23.93
CA VAL A 525 -18.01 -3.62 22.57
C VAL A 525 -18.35 -5.11 22.55
N THR A 526 -19.23 -5.52 21.64
CA THR A 526 -19.54 -6.94 21.39
C THR A 526 -18.92 -7.36 20.07
N VAL A 527 -18.14 -8.43 20.14
CA VAL A 527 -17.44 -9.03 19.00
C VAL A 527 -17.96 -10.44 18.77
N GLU A 528 -18.31 -10.77 17.53
CA GLU A 528 -18.62 -12.10 17.09
C GLU A 528 -17.37 -12.72 16.43
N TYR A 529 -16.89 -13.81 17.01
CA TYR A 529 -15.84 -14.64 16.43
C TYR A 529 -16.50 -15.82 15.72
N PHE A 530 -16.15 -16.04 14.46
CA PHE A 530 -16.65 -17.15 13.67
C PHE A 530 -15.49 -18.04 13.23
N PHE A 531 -15.53 -19.32 13.57
CA PHE A 531 -14.45 -20.28 13.33
C PHE A 531 -14.72 -21.22 12.15
N GLY A 532 -15.89 -21.10 11.51
CA GLY A 532 -16.32 -21.95 10.40
C GLY A 532 -17.23 -23.09 10.82
N GLU A 533 -18.20 -23.43 9.96
CA GLU A 533 -19.18 -24.49 10.19
C GLU A 533 -18.55 -25.89 10.18
N ASN A 534 -17.39 -26.04 9.55
CA ASN A 534 -16.72 -27.33 9.38
C ASN A 534 -15.77 -27.68 10.52
N LEU A 535 -15.60 -26.81 11.53
CA LEU A 535 -14.71 -27.03 12.65
C LEU A 535 -15.52 -27.47 13.89
N GLU A 536 -15.29 -28.67 14.37
CA GLU A 536 -15.73 -29.11 15.70
C GLU A 536 -14.72 -28.64 16.74
N ILE A 537 -15.02 -27.50 17.42
CA ILE A 537 -14.14 -26.85 18.35
C ILE A 537 -13.95 -27.71 19.60
N GLU A 538 -12.71 -28.08 19.92
CA GLU A 538 -12.32 -28.75 21.14
C GLU A 538 -11.81 -27.78 22.22
N LYS A 539 -11.17 -26.66 21.79
CA LYS A 539 -10.56 -25.66 22.66
C LYS A 539 -10.55 -24.28 22.00
N LEU A 540 -10.79 -23.23 22.78
CA LEU A 540 -10.52 -21.85 22.41
C LEU A 540 -9.47 -21.25 23.34
N ASP A 541 -8.46 -20.61 22.76
CA ASP A 541 -7.42 -19.90 23.49
C ASP A 541 -7.55 -18.39 23.26
N PHE A 542 -7.56 -17.61 24.35
CA PHE A 542 -7.57 -16.16 24.36
C PHE A 542 -6.15 -15.68 24.71
N LEU A 543 -5.34 -15.44 23.70
CA LEU A 543 -3.93 -15.10 23.85
C LEU A 543 -3.74 -13.60 24.04
N PRO A 544 -3.24 -13.14 25.18
CA PRO A 544 -2.97 -11.73 25.37
C PRO A 544 -1.81 -11.28 24.49
N VAL A 545 -1.79 -9.99 24.13
CA VAL A 545 -0.63 -9.40 23.46
C VAL A 545 0.62 -9.61 24.31
N SER A 546 1.72 -9.98 23.66
CA SER A 546 2.99 -10.28 24.33
C SER A 546 3.57 -9.05 25.01
N ASP A 547 4.20 -9.23 26.19
CA ASP A 547 4.84 -8.16 26.94
C ASP A 547 5.90 -7.43 26.13
N ARG A 548 6.60 -8.17 25.27
CA ARG A 548 7.59 -7.68 24.32
C ARG A 548 7.16 -6.41 23.56
N PHE A 549 5.87 -6.27 23.24
CA PHE A 549 5.36 -5.13 22.46
C PHE A 549 4.71 -4.03 23.31
N LEU A 550 4.54 -4.23 24.62
CA LEU A 550 3.83 -3.30 25.48
C LEU A 550 4.66 -2.74 26.63
N ASP A 551 5.62 -3.53 27.16
CA ASP A 551 6.35 -3.16 28.38
C ASP A 551 7.49 -2.15 28.14
N GLU A 552 8.04 -2.05 26.93
CA GLU A 552 9.12 -1.11 26.58
C GLU A 552 8.63 0.29 26.20
N LEU A 553 7.31 0.45 26.03
CA LEU A 553 6.74 1.71 25.64
C LEU A 553 6.21 2.46 26.84
N ASP A 554 6.91 3.49 27.24
CA ASP A 554 6.43 4.57 28.11
C ASP A 554 5.27 5.37 27.47
N TYR A 555 4.58 4.75 26.47
CA TYR A 555 3.40 5.27 25.83
C TYR A 555 2.17 4.91 26.65
N SER A 556 1.74 5.84 27.49
CA SER A 556 0.55 5.77 28.34
C SER A 556 -0.79 5.53 27.61
N TYR A 557 -0.77 5.30 26.30
CA TYR A 557 -1.98 5.29 25.46
C TYR A 557 -2.44 3.91 25.01
N ILE A 558 -1.64 2.86 25.16
CA ILE A 558 -1.97 1.49 24.74
C ILE A 558 -1.77 0.55 25.91
N ARG A 559 -2.80 -0.22 26.23
CA ARG A 559 -2.77 -1.19 27.32
C ARG A 559 -3.51 -2.47 26.94
N ARG A 560 -3.15 -3.57 27.59
CA ARG A 560 -3.99 -4.76 27.55
C ARG A 560 -5.36 -4.47 28.11
N PHE A 561 -6.38 -5.10 27.52
CA PHE A 561 -7.73 -5.02 28.04
C PHE A 561 -7.75 -5.58 29.49
N SER A 562 -8.24 -4.78 30.41
CA SER A 562 -8.31 -5.10 31.85
C SER A 562 -9.73 -5.07 32.41
N GLY A 563 -10.74 -4.92 31.53
CA GLY A 563 -12.14 -4.88 31.90
C GLY A 563 -12.76 -6.25 32.13
N GLU A 564 -14.09 -6.26 32.18
CA GLU A 564 -14.89 -7.46 32.31
C GLU A 564 -15.22 -8.05 30.91
N THR A 565 -15.04 -9.35 30.77
CA THR A 565 -15.44 -10.09 29.58
C THR A 565 -16.63 -10.96 29.89
N SER A 566 -17.60 -11.01 28.99
CA SER A 566 -18.76 -11.88 29.11
C SER A 566 -18.99 -12.63 27.81
N PHE A 567 -19.40 -13.90 27.92
CA PHE A 567 -19.87 -14.70 26.78
C PHE A 567 -21.40 -14.68 26.75
N TYR A 568 -21.97 -14.73 25.56
CA TYR A 568 -23.40 -14.84 25.41
C TYR A 568 -23.84 -16.30 25.47
N ASN A 569 -24.63 -16.64 26.51
CA ASN A 569 -25.17 -17.98 26.65
C ASN A 569 -26.38 -18.16 25.71
N GLN A 570 -26.26 -19.07 24.74
CA GLN A 570 -27.27 -19.31 23.70
C GLN A 570 -28.56 -19.95 24.24
N ALA A 571 -28.43 -20.71 25.34
CA ALA A 571 -29.59 -21.40 25.92
C ALA A 571 -30.41 -20.49 26.83
N THR A 572 -29.78 -19.60 27.59
CA THR A 572 -30.44 -18.72 28.56
C THR A 572 -30.69 -17.31 28.01
N GLU A 573 -30.08 -16.97 26.85
CA GLU A 573 -30.11 -15.64 26.22
C GLU A 573 -29.56 -14.52 27.12
N VAL A 574 -28.59 -14.84 27.98
CA VAL A 574 -27.97 -13.90 28.95
C VAL A 574 -26.47 -13.81 28.77
N TRP A 575 -25.91 -12.64 29.02
CA TRP A 575 -24.47 -12.42 29.11
C TRP A 575 -23.94 -12.93 30.45
N GLU A 576 -22.99 -13.85 30.42
CA GLU A 576 -22.37 -14.43 31.59
C GLU A 576 -20.91 -14.00 31.68
N PRO A 577 -20.47 -13.47 32.84
CA PRO A 577 -19.09 -13.04 33.01
C PRO A 577 -18.13 -14.22 33.01
N VAL A 578 -17.03 -14.08 32.28
CA VAL A 578 -15.96 -15.08 32.19
C VAL A 578 -14.63 -14.49 32.64
N ASN A 579 -13.80 -15.32 33.24
CA ASN A 579 -12.48 -14.91 33.68
C ASN A 579 -11.43 -15.22 32.59
N LEU A 580 -10.99 -14.22 31.83
CA LEU A 580 -9.94 -14.36 30.82
C LEU A 580 -8.53 -14.60 31.39
N GLN A 581 -8.33 -14.58 32.73
CA GLN A 581 -7.07 -15.08 33.30
C GLN A 581 -6.92 -16.59 33.07
N GLN A 582 -8.03 -17.31 32.87
CA GLN A 582 -8.05 -18.62 32.27
C GLN A 582 -7.97 -18.44 30.75
N CYS A 583 -6.78 -18.33 30.20
CA CYS A 583 -6.61 -18.06 28.77
C CYS A 583 -7.18 -19.14 27.83
N SER A 584 -7.64 -20.29 28.34
CA SER A 584 -8.06 -21.46 27.55
C SER A 584 -9.38 -22.04 28.05
N PHE A 585 -10.30 -22.33 27.14
CA PHE A 585 -11.62 -22.89 27.39
C PHE A 585 -11.84 -24.16 26.57
N SER A 586 -12.24 -25.24 27.24
CA SER A 586 -12.54 -26.52 26.62
C SER A 586 -13.92 -26.53 25.93
N ALA A 587 -14.17 -27.50 25.02
CA ALA A 587 -15.47 -27.70 24.38
C ALA A 587 -16.62 -27.79 25.38
N GLN A 588 -16.39 -28.45 26.53
CA GLN A 588 -17.41 -28.59 27.56
C GLN A 588 -17.78 -27.27 28.22
N GLU A 589 -16.81 -26.40 28.47
CA GLU A 589 -17.01 -25.04 29.01
C GLU A 589 -17.69 -24.12 28.02
N LEU A 590 -17.51 -24.39 26.72
CA LEU A 590 -18.04 -23.57 25.63
C LEU A 590 -19.40 -24.02 25.11
N SER A 591 -19.90 -25.18 25.58
CA SER A 591 -21.09 -25.83 25.03
C SER A 591 -22.36 -24.98 24.97
N ASP A 592 -22.53 -24.07 25.95
CA ASP A 592 -23.70 -23.19 26.05
C ASP A 592 -23.50 -21.84 25.34
N TYR A 593 -22.29 -21.55 24.86
CA TYR A 593 -21.92 -20.26 24.28
C TYR A 593 -21.68 -20.31 22.77
N LEU A 594 -21.27 -21.48 22.24
CA LEU A 594 -21.07 -21.64 20.81
C LEU A 594 -22.39 -21.85 20.08
N THR A 595 -22.56 -21.14 18.95
CA THR A 595 -23.66 -21.44 18.04
C THR A 595 -23.41 -22.72 17.26
N PRO A 596 -24.46 -23.39 16.70
CA PRO A 596 -24.29 -24.55 15.83
C PRO A 596 -23.41 -24.28 14.61
N GLU A 597 -23.38 -23.05 14.15
CA GLU A 597 -22.59 -22.57 13.00
C GLU A 597 -21.13 -22.27 13.37
N GLY A 598 -20.73 -22.40 14.63
CA GLY A 598 -19.36 -22.18 15.08
C GLY A 598 -19.02 -20.72 15.39
N SER A 599 -19.98 -19.92 15.86
CA SER A 599 -19.77 -18.54 16.33
C SER A 599 -19.74 -18.46 17.85
N LEU A 600 -18.94 -17.52 18.38
CA LEU A 600 -18.91 -17.08 19.77
C LEU A 600 -19.12 -15.58 19.86
N LEU A 601 -20.08 -15.14 20.67
CA LEU A 601 -20.29 -13.72 21.00
C LEU A 601 -19.56 -13.38 22.29
N VAL A 602 -18.66 -12.40 22.21
CA VAL A 602 -17.87 -11.92 23.36
C VAL A 602 -18.13 -10.41 23.55
N LYS A 603 -18.49 -10.06 24.78
CA LYS A 603 -18.65 -8.64 25.17
C LYS A 603 -17.50 -8.20 26.07
N TYR A 604 -16.85 -7.13 25.68
CA TYR A 604 -15.81 -6.44 26.43
C TYR A 604 -16.39 -5.17 27.05
N SER A 605 -16.28 -5.02 28.36
CA SER A 605 -16.87 -3.89 29.10
C SER A 605 -15.98 -3.45 30.27
N GLY A 606 -16.07 -2.19 30.67
CA GLY A 606 -15.32 -1.65 31.80
C GLY A 606 -13.83 -1.47 31.52
N GLY A 607 -12.99 -1.62 32.53
CA GLY A 607 -11.56 -1.33 32.45
C GLY A 607 -11.31 0.17 32.32
N GLU A 608 -10.43 0.55 31.39
CA GLU A 608 -10.14 1.95 31.06
C GLU A 608 -10.95 2.44 29.85
N ILE A 609 -12.02 1.74 29.46
CA ILE A 609 -12.97 2.21 28.45
C ILE A 609 -13.58 3.53 28.96
N GLY A 610 -13.58 4.55 28.12
CA GLY A 610 -14.03 5.89 28.49
C GLY A 610 -12.93 6.83 28.98
N THR A 611 -11.74 6.33 29.19
CA THR A 611 -10.60 7.20 29.51
C THR A 611 -10.07 7.81 28.20
N SER A 612 -10.21 9.12 28.07
CA SER A 612 -9.83 9.85 26.85
C SER A 612 -8.38 9.54 26.41
N GLY A 613 -8.25 9.00 25.21
CA GLY A 613 -6.96 8.75 24.55
C GLY A 613 -6.30 7.40 24.88
N ILE A 614 -6.94 6.51 25.64
CA ILE A 614 -6.41 5.16 25.89
C ILE A 614 -7.07 4.14 24.96
N SER A 615 -6.24 3.41 24.23
CA SER A 615 -6.64 2.23 23.44
C SER A 615 -6.34 0.96 24.22
N GLN A 616 -7.27 0.03 24.28
CA GLN A 616 -7.07 -1.27 24.91
C GLN A 616 -7.02 -2.37 23.84
N VAL A 617 -6.06 -3.28 23.99
CA VAL A 617 -5.86 -4.39 23.06
C VAL A 617 -6.54 -5.63 23.64
N ILE A 618 -7.51 -6.17 22.91
CA ILE A 618 -8.19 -7.42 23.26
C ILE A 618 -7.32 -8.63 22.87
N PRO A 619 -7.53 -9.81 23.49
CA PRO A 619 -6.78 -11.00 23.16
C PRO A 619 -7.00 -11.49 21.73
N LEU A 620 -5.96 -12.10 21.15
CA LEU A 620 -6.07 -12.92 19.96
C LEU A 620 -6.81 -14.22 20.29
N VAL A 621 -7.84 -14.58 19.53
CA VAL A 621 -8.60 -15.80 19.76
C VAL A 621 -8.19 -16.88 18.76
N MET A 622 -7.78 -18.04 19.26
CA MET A 622 -7.36 -19.19 18.48
C MET A 622 -8.27 -20.37 18.79
N ALA A 623 -8.63 -21.15 17.79
CA ALA A 623 -9.44 -22.36 17.93
C ALA A 623 -8.61 -23.61 17.63
N THR A 624 -8.76 -24.64 18.44
CA THR A 624 -8.28 -26.00 18.15
C THR A 624 -9.49 -26.92 18.03
N GLY A 625 -9.55 -27.70 16.97
CA GLY A 625 -10.69 -28.57 16.72
C GLY A 625 -10.42 -29.64 15.68
N ARG A 626 -11.46 -30.36 15.27
CA ARG A 626 -11.42 -31.37 14.19
C ARG A 626 -12.27 -30.90 13.02
N GLU A 627 -11.82 -31.15 11.82
CA GLU A 627 -12.67 -30.99 10.65
C GLU A 627 -13.81 -32.02 10.70
N ARG A 628 -15.06 -31.59 10.45
CA ARG A 628 -16.26 -32.43 10.43
C ARG A 628 -16.34 -33.27 9.17
#